data_93058fe285cfc2215293d0d6525ff5cb
#
_entry.id   93058fe285cfc2215293d0d6525ff5cb
#
_cell.length_a   1.000
_cell.length_b   1.000
_cell.length_c   1.000
_cell.angle_alpha   90.00
_cell.angle_beta   90.00
_cell.angle_gamma   90.00
#
_symmetry.space_group_name_H-M   'P 1'
#
loop_
_entity.id
_entity.type
_entity.pdbx_description
1 polymer ?
#
loop_
_entity_poly.entity_id
_entity_poly.type
_entity_poly.pdbx_seq_one_letter_code
_entity_poly.pdbx_strand_id
1 'polypeptide(L)'
;LSGGQKQRVSLARVLALSPPVLLMDEPFAALDAITREQMQLLLVTLHARIGMGIILVTHDVEEALLLGDEVCVMAPGQGIVASRRVEVPRTGDVTDRKLLRELKTILRQSMAGQGGPLLLS
;
A
#
# COMPACT_ATOMS: atom_id res chain seq x y z
N LEU A 1 -1.33 22.97 9.74
CA LEU A 1 -1.29 22.20 8.51
C LEU A 1 -2.37 21.12 8.52
N SER A 2 -3.01 20.89 7.39
CA SER A 2 -3.93 19.77 7.20
C SER A 2 -3.18 18.42 7.23
N GLY A 3 -3.88 17.31 7.43
CA GLY A 3 -3.28 15.97 7.38
C GLY A 3 -2.59 15.70 6.05
N GLY A 4 -3.22 16.09 4.93
CA GLY A 4 -2.64 15.94 3.59
C GLY A 4 -1.39 16.77 3.37
N GLN A 5 -1.38 18.01 3.89
CA GLN A 5 -0.20 18.89 3.81
C GLN A 5 0.96 18.34 4.63
N LYS A 6 0.69 17.84 5.84
CA LYS A 6 1.72 17.19 6.67
C LYS A 6 2.31 15.98 5.97
N GLN A 7 1.50 15.15 5.34
CA GLN A 7 1.96 13.98 4.61
C GLN A 7 2.81 14.37 3.40
N ARG A 8 2.43 15.40 2.65
CA ARG A 8 3.24 15.89 1.52
C ARG A 8 4.61 16.37 1.97
N VAL A 9 4.67 17.10 3.07
CA VAL A 9 5.94 17.57 3.64
C VAL A 9 6.80 16.40 4.11
N SER A 10 6.21 15.43 4.79
CA SER A 10 6.91 14.23 5.24
C SER A 10 7.45 13.43 4.07
N LEU A 11 6.63 13.21 3.04
CA LEU A 11 7.03 12.49 1.84
C LEU A 11 8.15 13.21 1.11
N ALA A 12 8.05 14.53 0.95
CA ALA A 12 9.09 15.34 0.30
C ALA A 12 10.43 15.25 1.04
N ARG A 13 10.41 15.28 2.37
CA ARG A 13 11.62 15.15 3.19
C ARG A 13 12.30 13.80 2.99
N VAL A 14 11.52 12.73 2.99
CA VAL A 14 12.06 11.38 2.79
C VAL A 14 12.62 11.23 1.38
N LEU A 15 11.91 11.71 0.37
CA LEU A 15 12.35 11.65 -1.01
C LEU A 15 13.61 12.47 -1.27
N ALA A 16 13.79 13.59 -0.56
CA ALA A 16 15.00 14.40 -0.66
C ALA A 16 16.26 13.66 -0.22
N LEU A 17 16.12 12.65 0.65
CA LEU A 17 17.22 11.78 1.07
C LEU A 17 17.56 10.70 0.05
N SER A 18 16.70 10.50 -0.96
CA SER A 18 16.87 9.50 -2.02
C SER A 18 17.25 8.11 -1.50
N PRO A 19 16.48 7.54 -0.55
CA PRO A 19 16.81 6.22 -0.02
C PRO A 19 16.63 5.16 -1.10
N PRO A 20 17.42 4.06 -1.08
CA PRO A 20 17.23 2.96 -2.03
C PRO A 20 15.90 2.21 -1.81
N VAL A 21 15.44 2.14 -0.57
CA VAL A 21 14.16 1.53 -0.19
C VAL A 21 13.47 2.43 0.83
N LEU A 22 12.20 2.68 0.62
CA LEU A 22 11.35 3.44 1.52
C LEU A 22 10.34 2.50 2.17
N LEU A 23 10.31 2.49 3.50
CA LEU A 23 9.30 1.74 4.26
C LEU A 23 8.25 2.72 4.77
N MET A 24 6.99 2.45 4.45
CA MET A 24 5.84 3.25 4.89
C MET A 24 4.84 2.35 5.61
N ASP A 25 4.51 2.71 6.84
CA ASP A 25 3.57 1.97 7.68
C ASP A 25 2.26 2.75 7.79
N GLU A 26 1.23 2.25 7.12
CA GLU A 26 -0.11 2.86 7.08
C GLU A 26 -0.09 4.37 6.86
N PRO A 27 0.58 4.85 5.79
CA PRO A 27 0.85 6.28 5.64
C PRO A 27 -0.41 7.12 5.40
N PHE A 28 -1.50 6.51 4.97
CA PHE A 28 -2.72 7.22 4.58
C PHE A 28 -3.93 6.93 5.48
N ALA A 29 -3.74 6.16 6.55
CA ALA A 29 -4.85 5.70 7.39
C ALA A 29 -5.64 6.82 8.06
N ALA A 30 -4.96 7.93 8.43
CA ALA A 30 -5.58 9.06 9.13
C ALA A 30 -6.20 10.09 8.19
N LEU A 31 -6.13 9.89 6.87
CA LEU A 31 -6.60 10.85 5.89
C LEU A 31 -8.06 10.58 5.50
N ASP A 32 -8.80 11.64 5.17
CA ASP A 32 -10.11 11.50 4.54
C ASP A 32 -9.99 10.90 3.15
N ALA A 33 -11.12 10.45 2.57
CA ALA A 33 -11.10 9.71 1.32
C ALA A 33 -10.50 10.49 0.15
N ILE A 34 -10.84 11.77 0.01
CA ILE A 34 -10.34 12.60 -1.09
C ILE A 34 -8.85 12.86 -0.96
N THR A 35 -8.40 13.25 0.22
CA THR A 35 -6.98 13.51 0.49
C THR A 35 -6.15 12.24 0.34
N ARG A 36 -6.68 11.11 0.80
CA ARG A 36 -6.02 9.80 0.64
C ARG A 36 -5.79 9.48 -0.82
N GLU A 37 -6.80 9.64 -1.66
CA GLU A 37 -6.71 9.38 -3.10
C GLU A 37 -5.65 10.26 -3.76
N GLN A 38 -5.61 11.54 -3.40
CA GLN A 38 -4.59 12.47 -3.90
C GLN A 38 -3.18 12.05 -3.49
N MET A 39 -3.00 11.62 -2.26
CA MET A 39 -1.69 11.20 -1.75
C MET A 39 -1.25 9.86 -2.35
N GLN A 40 -2.18 8.94 -2.57
CA GLN A 40 -1.90 7.68 -3.25
C GLN A 40 -1.42 7.94 -4.68
N LEU A 41 -2.11 8.81 -5.40
CA LEU A 41 -1.72 9.18 -6.77
C LEU A 41 -0.35 9.86 -6.81
N LEU A 42 -0.08 10.75 -5.86
CA LEU A 42 1.23 11.39 -5.73
C LEU A 42 2.34 10.36 -5.52
N LEU A 43 2.11 9.39 -4.64
CA LEU A 43 3.10 8.35 -4.36
C LEU A 43 3.39 7.50 -5.61
N VAL A 44 2.36 7.09 -6.35
CA VAL A 44 2.53 6.35 -7.60
C VAL A 44 3.34 7.13 -8.62
N THR A 45 3.03 8.43 -8.77
CA THR A 45 3.72 9.31 -9.70
C THR A 45 5.19 9.48 -9.33
N LEU A 46 5.49 9.70 -8.06
CA LEU A 46 6.87 9.87 -7.58
C LEU A 46 7.67 8.58 -7.69
N HIS A 47 7.08 7.45 -7.37
CA HIS A 47 7.71 6.14 -7.50
C HIS A 47 8.12 5.87 -8.96
N ALA A 48 7.24 6.18 -9.90
CA ALA A 48 7.52 6.00 -11.33
C ALA A 48 8.68 6.88 -11.81
N ARG A 49 8.84 8.07 -11.24
CA ARG A 49 9.91 9.01 -11.62
C ARG A 49 11.25 8.69 -10.97
N ILE A 50 11.24 8.31 -9.70
CA ILE A 50 12.46 8.16 -8.91
C ILE A 50 13.00 6.74 -8.99
N GLY A 51 12.12 5.75 -9.16
CA GLY A 51 12.53 4.35 -9.32
C GLY A 51 13.03 3.68 -8.06
N MET A 52 12.75 4.26 -6.86
CA MET A 52 13.13 3.62 -5.62
C MET A 52 12.16 2.50 -5.26
N GLY A 53 12.64 1.49 -4.52
CA GLY A 53 11.78 0.46 -3.96
C GLY A 53 10.93 1.02 -2.83
N ILE A 54 9.65 0.64 -2.78
CA ILE A 54 8.74 1.04 -1.70
C ILE A 54 8.12 -0.20 -1.09
N ILE A 55 8.20 -0.31 0.22
CA ILE A 55 7.45 -1.30 1.00
C ILE A 55 6.39 -0.53 1.78
N LEU A 56 5.13 -0.82 1.49
CA LEU A 56 4.01 -0.13 2.13
C LEU A 56 3.18 -1.14 2.90
N VAL A 57 2.95 -0.86 4.17
CA VAL A 57 2.12 -1.69 5.05
C VAL A 57 0.75 -1.04 5.19
N THR A 58 -0.30 -1.82 4.93
CA THR A 58 -1.68 -1.34 5.03
C THR A 58 -2.62 -2.46 5.45
N HIS A 59 -3.74 -2.12 6.07
CA HIS A 59 -4.84 -3.04 6.35
C HIS A 59 -5.92 -3.01 5.25
N ASP A 60 -5.78 -2.11 4.28
CA ASP A 60 -6.75 -1.95 3.20
C ASP A 60 -6.28 -2.71 1.96
N VAL A 61 -7.00 -3.79 1.61
CA VAL A 61 -6.68 -4.64 0.47
C VAL A 61 -6.79 -3.87 -0.85
N GLU A 62 -7.78 -2.98 -0.97
CA GLU A 62 -7.96 -2.16 -2.18
C GLU A 62 -6.78 -1.21 -2.38
N GLU A 63 -6.30 -0.59 -1.32
CA GLU A 63 -5.09 0.25 -1.36
C GLU A 63 -3.87 -0.56 -1.78
N ALA A 64 -3.73 -1.77 -1.24
CA ALA A 64 -2.63 -2.66 -1.59
C ALA A 64 -2.62 -2.98 -3.08
N LEU A 65 -3.77 -3.30 -3.65
CA LEU A 65 -3.90 -3.62 -5.07
C LEU A 65 -3.71 -2.39 -5.96
N LEU A 66 -4.15 -1.23 -5.49
CA LEU A 66 -4.00 0.02 -6.23
C LEU A 66 -2.54 0.44 -6.35
N LEU A 67 -1.76 0.28 -5.28
CA LEU A 67 -0.40 0.83 -5.19
C LEU A 67 0.70 -0.20 -5.46
N GLY A 68 0.48 -1.48 -5.13
CA GLY A 68 1.52 -2.49 -5.15
C GLY A 68 1.73 -3.15 -6.50
N ASP A 69 2.98 -3.50 -6.80
CA ASP A 69 3.33 -4.41 -7.88
C ASP A 69 3.19 -5.86 -7.42
N GLU A 70 3.49 -6.08 -6.17
CA GLU A 70 3.34 -7.38 -5.50
C GLU A 70 2.68 -7.14 -4.14
N VAL A 71 1.66 -7.93 -3.83
CA VAL A 71 0.93 -7.85 -2.56
C VAL A 71 1.16 -9.13 -1.78
N CYS A 72 1.62 -8.95 -0.54
CA CYS A 72 1.86 -10.05 0.38
C CYS A 72 0.88 -9.94 1.56
N VAL A 73 0.30 -11.06 1.96
CA VAL A 73 -0.51 -11.13 3.17
C VAL A 73 0.35 -11.71 4.29
N MET A 74 0.39 -11.01 5.43
CA MET A 74 1.13 -11.45 6.60
C MET A 74 0.17 -11.87 7.71
N ALA A 75 0.53 -12.91 8.42
CA ALA A 75 -0.20 -13.36 9.62
C ALA A 75 0.75 -13.36 10.83
N PRO A 76 0.28 -12.93 12.01
CA PRO A 76 1.11 -12.94 13.22
C PRO A 76 1.66 -14.33 13.52
N GLY A 77 2.97 -14.41 13.76
CA GLY A 77 3.67 -15.67 14.07
C GLY A 77 3.89 -16.60 12.87
N GLN A 78 3.36 -16.28 11.70
CA GLN A 78 3.50 -17.13 10.51
C GLN A 78 4.31 -16.47 9.38
N GLY A 79 4.54 -15.17 9.47
CA GLY A 79 5.19 -14.40 8.41
C GLY A 79 4.29 -14.21 7.19
N ILE A 80 4.87 -14.28 5.99
CA ILE A 80 4.12 -14.13 4.74
C ILE A 80 3.37 -15.44 4.45
N VAL A 81 2.04 -15.38 4.40
CA VAL A 81 1.19 -16.54 4.13
C VAL A 81 0.71 -16.61 2.69
N ALA A 82 0.79 -15.50 1.96
CA ALA A 82 0.45 -15.45 0.54
C ALA A 82 1.16 -14.29 -0.12
N SER A 83 1.47 -14.45 -1.41
CA SER A 83 2.05 -13.41 -2.25
C SER A 83 1.42 -13.48 -3.63
N ARG A 84 1.03 -12.34 -4.17
CA ARG A 84 0.41 -12.24 -5.50
C ARG A 84 0.97 -11.07 -6.27
N ARG A 85 1.26 -11.28 -7.53
CA ARG A 85 1.67 -10.21 -8.43
C ARG A 85 0.44 -9.49 -8.96
N VAL A 86 0.51 -8.16 -8.98
CA VAL A 86 -0.57 -7.32 -9.51
C VAL A 86 -0.23 -6.96 -10.95
N GLU A 87 -1.01 -7.46 -11.90
CA GLU A 87 -0.77 -7.26 -13.34
C GLU A 87 -1.69 -6.22 -13.96
N VAL A 88 -2.54 -5.58 -13.16
CA VAL A 88 -3.54 -4.62 -13.63
C VAL A 88 -2.91 -3.23 -13.76
N PRO A 89 -3.18 -2.48 -14.84
CA PRO A 89 -2.75 -1.10 -14.95
C PRO A 89 -3.28 -0.27 -13.78
N ARG A 90 -2.41 0.53 -13.17
CA ARG A 90 -2.75 1.39 -12.03
C ARG A 90 -3.54 2.61 -12.47
N THR A 91 -4.73 2.39 -13.00
CA THR A 91 -5.69 3.45 -13.25
C THR A 91 -6.77 3.33 -12.18
N GLY A 92 -7.18 4.45 -11.60
CA GLY A 92 -7.98 4.51 -10.38
C GLY A 92 -9.28 3.71 -10.34
N ASP A 93 -9.73 3.17 -11.48
CA ASP A 93 -11.01 2.45 -11.57
C ASP A 93 -10.85 0.95 -11.83
N VAL A 94 -9.63 0.45 -11.99
CA VAL A 94 -9.42 -0.94 -12.37
C VAL A 94 -8.79 -1.71 -11.23
N THR A 95 -9.62 -2.17 -10.33
CA THR A 95 -9.23 -3.16 -9.34
C THR A 95 -9.58 -4.53 -9.90
N ASP A 96 -8.61 -5.44 -9.91
CA ASP A 96 -8.89 -6.83 -10.22
C ASP A 96 -9.78 -7.42 -9.12
N ARG A 97 -11.06 -7.55 -9.40
CA ARG A 97 -12.06 -7.99 -8.42
C ARG A 97 -11.84 -9.42 -7.96
N LYS A 98 -11.34 -10.26 -8.85
CA LYS A 98 -11.04 -11.66 -8.50
C LYS A 98 -9.88 -11.71 -7.51
N LEU A 99 -8.80 -11.00 -7.79
CA LEU A 99 -7.66 -10.91 -6.91
C LEU A 99 -8.02 -10.24 -5.59
N LEU A 100 -8.85 -9.21 -5.63
CA LEU A 100 -9.37 -8.56 -4.44
C LEU A 100 -10.11 -9.53 -3.51
N ARG A 101 -11.01 -10.34 -4.06
CA ARG A 101 -11.76 -11.35 -3.30
C ARG A 101 -10.83 -12.41 -2.72
N GLU A 102 -9.88 -12.88 -3.52
CA GLU A 102 -8.91 -13.88 -3.09
C GLU A 102 -8.09 -13.38 -1.90
N LEU A 103 -7.54 -12.18 -2.00
CA LEU A 103 -6.73 -11.59 -0.94
C LEU A 103 -7.55 -11.30 0.32
N LYS A 104 -8.78 -10.80 0.16
CA LYS A 104 -9.69 -10.60 1.30
C LYS A 104 -10.01 -11.93 2.01
N THR A 105 -10.20 -12.99 1.25
CA THR A 105 -10.47 -14.31 1.81
C THR A 105 -9.26 -14.83 2.61
N ILE A 106 -8.06 -14.74 2.03
CA ILE A 106 -6.83 -15.15 2.70
C ILE A 106 -6.62 -14.35 3.98
N LEU A 107 -6.82 -13.03 3.91
CA LEU A 107 -6.68 -12.17 5.07
C LEU A 107 -7.67 -12.52 6.19
N ARG A 108 -8.94 -12.78 5.86
CA ARG A 108 -9.94 -13.21 6.84
C ARG A 108 -9.59 -14.52 7.50
N GLN A 109 -9.12 -15.51 6.74
CA GLN A 109 -8.68 -16.80 7.28
C GLN A 109 -7.50 -16.63 8.23
N SER A 110 -6.57 -15.76 7.89
CA SER A 110 -5.43 -15.42 8.74
C SER A 110 -5.87 -14.66 9.99
N MET A 111 -6.91 -13.83 9.89
CA MET A 111 -7.49 -13.06 10.99
C MET A 111 -8.37 -13.85 11.93
N ALA A 112 -8.82 -15.06 11.55
CA ALA A 112 -9.51 -15.94 12.49
C ALA A 112 -8.63 -16.28 13.70
N GLY A 113 -7.32 -16.13 13.56
CA GLY A 113 -6.39 -16.10 14.68
C GLY A 113 -6.18 -14.68 15.19
N GLN A 114 -5.62 -13.78 14.39
CA GLN A 114 -5.34 -12.37 14.74
C GLN A 114 -5.03 -11.61 13.45
N GLY A 115 -5.68 -10.50 13.23
CA GLY A 115 -5.49 -9.70 12.01
C GLY A 115 -4.04 -9.30 11.78
N GLY A 116 -3.57 -9.44 10.55
CA GLY A 116 -2.25 -9.00 10.12
C GLY A 116 -2.34 -7.95 9.03
N PRO A 117 -1.34 -7.05 8.92
CA PRO A 117 -1.29 -6.05 7.87
C PRO A 117 -0.92 -6.69 6.51
N LEU A 118 -1.25 -5.97 5.44
CA LEU A 118 -0.77 -6.27 4.10
C LEU A 118 0.58 -5.62 3.88
N LEU A 119 1.50 -6.33 3.27
CA LEU A 119 2.82 -5.84 2.91
C LEU A 119 2.90 -5.70 1.41
N LEU A 120 3.30 -4.52 0.92
CA LEU A 120 3.46 -4.20 -0.49
C LEU A 120 4.95 -3.99 -0.79
N SER A 121 5.38 -4.47 -1.91
CA SER A 121 6.74 -4.23 -2.39
C SER A 121 6.75 -3.66 -3.80
#